data_dff7fc55d5f2455e2e5763276176feb0
#
_entry.id   dff7fc55d5f2455e2e5763276176feb0
#
_cell.length_a   1.000
_cell.length_b   1.000
_cell.length_c   1.000
_cell.angle_alpha   90.00
_cell.angle_beta   90.00
_cell.angle_gamma   90.00
#
_symmetry.space_group_name_H-M   'P 1'
#
loop_
_entity.id
_entity.type
_entity.pdbx_description
1 polymer ?
#
loop_
_entity_poly.entity_id
_entity_poly.type
_entity_poly.pdbx_seq_one_letter_code
_entity_poly.pdbx_strand_id
1 'polypeptide(L)'
;MNARSDLKQALLTSLVLFVPVAILMAAAPTETTNSLKPPDKDQIPVAFLISDGAVVIDFCGPWEVFQDVIIPSRQDMPFRLYTVAETKKPIRTSGGMQVVPDYTITDAPAPKVIVIPAQSDPSPAVVEWIKKSSKTTDVTMSVCTGAFVLAKTGLLTGKSATTFHGAFGRFAMNYPDVQLKRGARFVENGNLATAGGLSSGIDLALRVVERYYGRDVAKKTAYNMEYQGQGWMNPDSNQLYATALVST
;
A
#
# COMPACT_ATOMS: atom_id res chain seq x y z
N MET A 1 73.78 -21.66 -60.28
CA MET A 1 72.88 -21.31 -61.43
C MET A 1 71.51 -20.97 -60.85
N ASN A 2 71.03 -19.78 -61.17
CA ASN A 2 69.94 -19.05 -60.60
C ASN A 2 68.56 -19.74 -60.73
N ALA A 3 67.76 -19.63 -59.71
CA ALA A 3 66.30 -19.56 -59.77
C ALA A 3 65.74 -18.64 -58.70
N ARG A 4 65.27 -17.49 -59.15
CA ARG A 4 64.50 -16.52 -58.35
C ARG A 4 63.09 -17.03 -58.24
N SER A 5 62.59 -17.15 -57.02
CA SER A 5 61.15 -17.39 -56.72
C SER A 5 60.48 -16.06 -56.28
N ASP A 6 59.55 -15.63 -57.10
CA ASP A 6 58.73 -14.49 -56.86
C ASP A 6 57.66 -14.82 -55.76
N LEU A 7 57.77 -14.12 -54.68
CA LEU A 7 56.79 -14.21 -53.59
C LEU A 7 55.70 -13.12 -53.82
N LYS A 8 54.54 -13.56 -54.33
CA LYS A 8 53.36 -12.69 -54.40
C LYS A 8 52.70 -12.60 -53.03
N GLN A 9 52.85 -11.47 -52.39
CA GLN A 9 52.08 -11.13 -51.18
C GLN A 9 50.64 -10.85 -51.58
N ALA A 10 49.71 -11.68 -51.09
CA ALA A 10 48.28 -11.44 -51.14
C ALA A 10 47.88 -10.61 -49.89
N LEU A 11 47.54 -9.36 -50.08
CA LEU A 11 46.93 -8.52 -49.06
C LEU A 11 45.47 -8.96 -48.89
N LEU A 12 45.14 -9.63 -47.78
CA LEU A 12 43.77 -9.81 -47.34
C LEU A 12 43.35 -8.54 -46.57
N THR A 13 42.57 -7.70 -47.23
CA THR A 13 41.84 -6.62 -46.59
C THR A 13 40.61 -7.17 -45.88
N SER A 14 40.69 -7.37 -44.55
CA SER A 14 39.54 -7.68 -43.73
C SER A 14 38.63 -6.46 -43.57
N LEU A 15 37.50 -6.49 -44.25
CA LEU A 15 36.44 -5.49 -44.10
C LEU A 15 35.70 -5.81 -42.79
N VAL A 16 35.99 -5.06 -41.71
CA VAL A 16 35.24 -5.14 -40.46
C VAL A 16 33.94 -4.34 -40.63
N LEU A 17 32.83 -5.04 -40.82
CA LEU A 17 31.51 -4.46 -40.82
C LEU A 17 31.16 -4.03 -39.34
N PHE A 18 31.21 -2.75 -39.04
CA PHE A 18 30.62 -2.20 -37.82
C PHE A 18 29.11 -2.18 -37.98
N VAL A 19 28.42 -3.15 -37.35
CA VAL A 19 26.96 -3.09 -37.15
C VAL A 19 26.71 -2.24 -35.89
N PRO A 20 26.08 -1.06 -35.99
CA PRO A 20 25.73 -0.30 -34.80
C PRO A 20 24.62 -1.09 -34.05
N VAL A 21 24.93 -1.63 -32.88
CA VAL A 21 23.94 -2.14 -31.94
C VAL A 21 23.20 -0.92 -31.39
N ALA A 22 22.04 -0.64 -31.93
CA ALA A 22 21.11 0.29 -31.34
C ALA A 22 20.61 -0.32 -30.01
N ILE A 23 21.17 0.14 -28.89
CA ILE A 23 20.64 -0.17 -27.57
C ILE A 23 19.29 0.57 -27.48
N LEU A 24 18.22 -0.18 -27.73
CA LEU A 24 16.85 0.27 -27.45
C LEU A 24 16.74 0.35 -25.93
N MET A 25 16.99 1.54 -25.37
CA MET A 25 16.64 1.83 -24.00
C MET A 25 15.12 1.76 -23.93
N ALA A 26 14.60 0.63 -23.47
CA ALA A 26 13.19 0.52 -23.06
C ALA A 26 13.00 1.59 -21.98
N ALA A 27 12.24 2.64 -22.31
CA ALA A 27 11.75 3.58 -21.31
C ALA A 27 11.04 2.76 -20.26
N ALA A 28 11.50 2.84 -19.00
CA ALA A 28 10.78 2.26 -17.88
C ALA A 28 9.33 2.78 -17.96
N PRO A 29 8.32 1.92 -17.77
CA PRO A 29 6.94 2.38 -17.77
C PRO A 29 6.84 3.53 -16.78
N THR A 30 6.48 4.70 -17.25
CA THR A 30 6.05 5.80 -16.41
C THR A 30 4.78 5.32 -15.75
N GLU A 31 4.91 4.76 -14.54
CA GLU A 31 3.75 4.56 -13.67
C GLU A 31 3.06 5.92 -13.60
N THR A 32 1.84 5.99 -14.11
CA THR A 32 0.93 7.08 -13.81
C THR A 32 0.65 6.98 -12.31
N THR A 33 1.52 7.61 -11.53
CA THR A 33 1.32 7.75 -10.10
C THR A 33 0.02 8.50 -9.93
N ASN A 34 -0.97 7.86 -9.34
CA ASN A 34 -2.20 8.50 -8.91
C ASN A 34 -1.83 9.44 -7.76
N SER A 35 -1.15 10.55 -8.11
CA SER A 35 -0.55 11.50 -7.17
C SER A 35 -1.66 12.24 -6.44
N LEU A 36 -1.47 12.41 -5.14
CA LEU A 36 -2.33 13.20 -4.27
C LEU A 36 -1.67 14.56 -4.04
N LYS A 37 -2.49 15.58 -3.82
CA LYS A 37 -1.97 16.92 -3.51
C LYS A 37 -1.96 17.11 -1.99
N PRO A 38 -0.79 17.15 -1.34
CA PRO A 38 -0.73 17.48 0.07
C PRO A 38 -1.14 18.95 0.29
N PRO A 39 -1.69 19.30 1.46
CA PRO A 39 -1.92 20.69 1.80
C PRO A 39 -0.58 21.44 1.98
N ASP A 40 -0.56 22.72 1.63
CA ASP A 40 0.67 23.53 1.65
C ASP A 40 1.21 23.74 3.08
N LYS A 41 0.34 23.88 4.07
CA LYS A 41 0.71 24.19 5.47
C LYS A 41 0.07 23.27 6.50
N ASP A 42 -1.14 22.76 6.24
CA ASP A 42 -1.86 21.93 7.19
C ASP A 42 -1.33 20.48 7.21
N GLN A 43 -1.57 19.79 8.32
CA GLN A 43 -1.31 18.36 8.42
C GLN A 43 -2.42 17.57 7.73
N ILE A 44 -2.06 16.42 7.15
CA ILE A 44 -3.01 15.46 6.59
C ILE A 44 -3.63 14.64 7.72
N PRO A 45 -4.94 14.76 8.02
CA PRO A 45 -5.57 14.01 9.10
C PRO A 45 -5.75 12.55 8.72
N VAL A 46 -5.20 11.65 9.54
CA VAL A 46 -5.26 10.19 9.39
C VAL A 46 -6.04 9.59 10.55
N ALA A 47 -7.21 9.02 10.26
CA ALA A 47 -8.04 8.33 11.22
C ALA A 47 -7.75 6.83 11.22
N PHE A 48 -7.36 6.28 12.36
CA PHE A 48 -7.25 4.85 12.60
C PHE A 48 -8.54 4.38 13.24
N LEU A 49 -9.40 3.74 12.44
CA LEU A 49 -10.69 3.21 12.91
C LEU A 49 -10.48 1.89 13.61
N ILE A 50 -10.61 1.87 14.93
CA ILE A 50 -10.31 0.72 15.78
C ILE A 50 -11.53 0.27 16.59
N SER A 51 -11.65 -1.04 16.80
CA SER A 51 -12.63 -1.67 17.69
C SER A 51 -12.01 -2.87 18.41
N ASP A 52 -12.75 -3.52 19.29
CA ASP A 52 -12.28 -4.73 19.95
C ASP A 52 -11.77 -5.76 18.95
N GLY A 53 -10.69 -6.45 19.30
CA GLY A 53 -10.01 -7.41 18.44
C GLY A 53 -9.12 -6.78 17.37
N ALA A 54 -8.95 -5.45 17.32
CA ALA A 54 -8.07 -4.80 16.36
C ALA A 54 -6.65 -5.42 16.41
N VAL A 55 -6.16 -5.88 15.26
CA VAL A 55 -4.83 -6.46 15.15
C VAL A 55 -3.79 -5.34 15.21
N VAL A 56 -2.90 -5.41 16.21
CA VAL A 56 -1.99 -4.31 16.57
C VAL A 56 -1.14 -3.83 15.39
N ILE A 57 -0.45 -4.74 14.69
CA ILE A 57 0.41 -4.34 13.58
C ILE A 57 -0.37 -3.74 12.40
N ASP A 58 -1.65 -4.09 12.23
CA ASP A 58 -2.46 -3.61 11.12
C ASP A 58 -2.76 -2.10 11.22
N PHE A 59 -2.72 -1.53 12.43
CA PHE A 59 -2.87 -0.10 12.63
C PHE A 59 -1.57 0.56 13.12
N CYS A 60 -0.79 -0.07 14.00
CA CYS A 60 0.49 0.49 14.46
C CYS A 60 1.55 0.51 13.35
N GLY A 61 1.56 -0.47 12.43
CA GLY A 61 2.49 -0.45 11.29
C GLY A 61 2.29 0.77 10.38
N PRO A 62 1.08 1.01 9.86
CA PRO A 62 0.77 2.26 9.15
C PRO A 62 0.94 3.54 9.99
N TRP A 63 0.67 3.47 11.31
CA TRP A 63 0.87 4.60 12.23
C TRP A 63 2.32 5.06 12.21
N GLU A 64 3.27 4.11 12.44
CA GLU A 64 4.70 4.42 12.42
C GLU A 64 5.15 4.98 11.07
N VAL A 65 4.66 4.42 9.95
CA VAL A 65 4.98 4.97 8.63
C VAL A 65 4.61 6.45 8.51
N PHE A 66 3.38 6.81 8.87
CA PHE A 66 2.92 8.20 8.76
C PHE A 66 3.59 9.12 9.77
N GLN A 67 3.94 8.61 10.97
CA GLN A 67 4.65 9.35 12.00
C GLN A 67 6.08 9.67 11.58
N ASP A 68 6.78 8.77 10.88
CA ASP A 68 8.19 8.89 10.53
C ASP A 68 8.45 9.67 9.23
N VAL A 69 7.39 10.24 8.61
CA VAL A 69 7.58 11.05 7.40
C VAL A 69 8.22 12.39 7.72
N ILE A 70 9.37 12.63 7.11
CA ILE A 70 10.12 13.88 7.25
C ILE A 70 10.14 14.61 5.91
N ILE A 71 9.63 15.83 5.89
CA ILE A 71 9.67 16.73 4.74
C ILE A 71 10.66 17.86 5.07
N PRO A 72 11.80 17.97 4.38
CA PRO A 72 12.86 18.93 4.74
C PRO A 72 12.40 20.40 4.78
N SER A 73 11.39 20.76 4.00
CA SER A 73 10.82 22.11 3.95
C SER A 73 9.78 22.39 5.04
N ARG A 74 9.45 21.41 5.89
CA ARG A 74 8.47 21.53 6.98
C ARG A 74 9.13 21.37 8.34
N GLN A 75 8.69 22.13 9.32
CA GLN A 75 9.11 21.99 10.72
C GLN A 75 8.17 21.09 11.52
N ASP A 76 6.92 20.94 11.07
CA ASP A 76 5.90 20.10 11.67
C ASP A 76 5.77 18.75 10.95
N MET A 77 5.15 17.79 11.63
CA MET A 77 4.83 16.49 11.04
C MET A 77 3.79 16.67 9.93
N PRO A 78 3.98 16.05 8.74
CA PRO A 78 3.05 16.23 7.62
C PRO A 78 1.70 15.53 7.83
N PHE A 79 1.63 14.56 8.74
CA PHE A 79 0.41 13.82 9.06
C PHE A 79 -0.01 14.07 10.52
N ARG A 80 -1.31 14.26 10.75
CA ARG A 80 -1.94 14.30 12.07
C ARG A 80 -2.65 12.96 12.31
N LEU A 81 -2.10 12.15 13.20
CA LEU A 81 -2.60 10.80 13.49
C LEU A 81 -3.55 10.83 14.69
N TYR A 82 -4.64 10.07 14.60
CA TYR A 82 -5.58 9.89 15.70
C TYR A 82 -6.39 8.61 15.56
N THR A 83 -6.79 8.05 16.68
CA THR A 83 -7.64 6.87 16.75
C THR A 83 -9.11 7.26 16.83
N VAL A 84 -9.97 6.49 16.14
CA VAL A 84 -11.43 6.66 16.15
C VAL A 84 -12.09 5.33 16.48
N ALA A 85 -13.08 5.35 17.36
CA ALA A 85 -13.91 4.18 17.65
C ALA A 85 -15.39 4.60 17.75
N GLU A 86 -16.29 3.63 17.90
CA GLU A 86 -17.72 3.94 18.09
C GLU A 86 -17.97 4.68 19.41
N THR A 87 -17.20 4.37 20.43
CA THR A 87 -17.30 5.00 21.77
C THR A 87 -15.92 5.34 22.33
N LYS A 88 -15.86 6.15 23.39
CA LYS A 88 -14.62 6.48 24.14
C LYS A 88 -14.17 5.38 25.10
N LYS A 89 -14.88 4.27 25.19
CA LYS A 89 -14.47 3.16 26.06
C LYS A 89 -13.15 2.58 25.56
N PRO A 90 -12.22 2.19 26.45
CA PRO A 90 -11.02 1.47 26.04
C PRO A 90 -11.40 0.24 25.25
N ILE A 91 -10.77 0.08 24.08
CA ILE A 91 -10.88 -1.15 23.27
C ILE A 91 -9.79 -2.14 23.70
N ARG A 92 -10.07 -3.42 23.57
CA ARG A 92 -9.09 -4.50 23.77
C ARG A 92 -8.67 -5.05 22.42
N THR A 93 -7.42 -4.81 22.05
CA THR A 93 -6.84 -5.29 20.77
C THR A 93 -6.61 -6.81 20.79
N SER A 94 -6.21 -7.37 19.66
CA SER A 94 -5.67 -8.73 19.60
C SER A 94 -4.45 -8.85 20.53
N GLY A 95 -4.36 -9.91 21.30
CA GLY A 95 -3.29 -10.06 22.30
C GLY A 95 -3.50 -9.26 23.61
N GLY A 96 -4.59 -8.50 23.75
CA GLY A 96 -5.05 -7.94 25.02
C GLY A 96 -4.54 -6.54 25.38
N MET A 97 -3.77 -5.87 24.54
CA MET A 97 -3.40 -4.46 24.73
C MET A 97 -4.68 -3.61 24.75
N GLN A 98 -4.73 -2.61 25.62
CA GLN A 98 -5.85 -1.67 25.69
C GLN A 98 -5.46 -0.33 25.09
N VAL A 99 -6.36 0.22 24.26
CA VAL A 99 -6.21 1.54 23.65
C VAL A 99 -7.44 2.38 23.97
N VAL A 100 -7.23 3.59 24.46
CA VAL A 100 -8.30 4.58 24.64
C VAL A 100 -8.39 5.40 23.36
N PRO A 101 -9.54 5.37 22.64
CA PRO A 101 -9.67 6.13 21.39
C PRO A 101 -9.61 7.66 21.64
N ASP A 102 -8.93 8.39 20.75
CA ASP A 102 -8.88 9.86 20.79
C ASP A 102 -10.25 10.48 20.49
N TYR A 103 -10.99 9.89 19.55
CA TYR A 103 -12.30 10.37 19.10
C TYR A 103 -13.30 9.25 18.95
N THR A 104 -14.57 9.62 18.94
CA THR A 104 -15.65 8.76 18.48
C THR A 104 -15.99 9.06 17.02
N ILE A 105 -16.76 8.17 16.36
CA ILE A 105 -17.29 8.41 15.00
C ILE A 105 -18.18 9.67 14.91
N THR A 106 -18.61 10.25 16.04
CA THR A 106 -19.50 11.43 16.09
C THR A 106 -18.74 12.74 16.25
N ASP A 107 -17.54 12.73 16.85
CA ASP A 107 -16.75 13.92 17.17
C ASP A 107 -15.36 13.94 16.48
N ALA A 108 -15.03 12.90 15.70
CA ALA A 108 -13.76 12.84 15.00
C ALA A 108 -13.62 13.94 13.95
N PRO A 109 -12.43 14.56 13.83
CA PRO A 109 -12.12 15.43 12.70
C PRO A 109 -12.32 14.71 11.36
N ALA A 110 -12.67 15.46 10.31
CA ALA A 110 -12.81 14.88 8.97
C ALA A 110 -11.46 14.32 8.48
N PRO A 111 -11.34 13.01 8.22
CA PRO A 111 -10.08 12.41 7.78
C PRO A 111 -9.82 12.66 6.29
N LYS A 112 -8.54 12.73 5.93
CA LYS A 112 -8.06 12.58 4.56
C LYS A 112 -7.60 11.16 4.26
N VAL A 113 -7.14 10.45 5.30
CA VAL A 113 -6.81 9.02 5.22
C VAL A 113 -7.57 8.28 6.31
N ILE A 114 -8.17 7.14 5.98
CA ILE A 114 -8.73 6.19 6.95
C ILE A 114 -7.95 4.90 6.87
N VAL A 115 -7.51 4.37 8.01
CA VAL A 115 -6.90 3.05 8.15
C VAL A 115 -7.85 2.13 8.91
N ILE A 116 -8.20 1.00 8.31
CA ILE A 116 -9.13 -0.01 8.86
C ILE A 116 -8.37 -1.31 9.07
N PRO A 117 -7.95 -1.64 10.30
CA PRO A 117 -7.30 -2.91 10.63
C PRO A 117 -8.27 -4.08 10.61
N ALA A 118 -7.75 -5.31 10.68
CA ALA A 118 -8.54 -6.45 11.12
C ALA A 118 -9.07 -6.20 12.52
N GLN A 119 -10.36 -6.39 12.73
CA GLN A 119 -11.07 -6.09 13.98
C GLN A 119 -12.45 -6.76 14.01
N SER A 120 -13.22 -6.55 15.08
CA SER A 120 -14.59 -7.03 15.17
C SER A 120 -15.50 -6.44 14.08
N ASP A 121 -16.60 -7.12 13.79
CA ASP A 121 -17.60 -6.67 12.83
C ASP A 121 -18.11 -5.26 13.19
N PRO A 122 -18.18 -4.35 12.20
CA PRO A 122 -18.63 -2.98 12.44
C PRO A 122 -20.15 -2.93 12.69
N SER A 123 -20.56 -2.04 13.60
CA SER A 123 -21.97 -1.66 13.75
C SER A 123 -22.49 -0.92 12.50
N PRO A 124 -23.82 -0.82 12.32
CA PRO A 124 -24.40 0.00 11.25
C PRO A 124 -23.90 1.48 11.30
N ALA A 125 -23.70 2.03 12.50
CA ALA A 125 -23.21 3.41 12.66
C ALA A 125 -21.77 3.57 12.13
N VAL A 126 -20.90 2.62 12.40
CA VAL A 126 -19.52 2.59 11.89
C VAL A 126 -19.51 2.42 10.36
N VAL A 127 -20.36 1.54 9.81
CA VAL A 127 -20.50 1.37 8.36
C VAL A 127 -20.90 2.68 7.67
N GLU A 128 -21.89 3.39 8.21
CA GLU A 128 -22.34 4.67 7.66
C GLU A 128 -21.25 5.77 7.82
N TRP A 129 -20.51 5.78 8.94
CA TRP A 129 -19.40 6.70 9.11
C TRP A 129 -18.32 6.49 8.04
N ILE A 130 -17.92 5.23 7.75
CA ILE A 130 -16.96 4.92 6.68
C ILE A 130 -17.49 5.39 5.33
N LYS A 131 -18.75 5.07 4.99
CA LYS A 131 -19.39 5.49 3.72
C LYS A 131 -19.44 7.00 3.55
N LYS A 132 -19.76 7.73 4.61
CA LYS A 132 -19.81 9.19 4.59
C LYS A 132 -18.41 9.78 4.44
N SER A 133 -17.46 9.34 5.24
CA SER A 133 -16.10 9.86 5.27
C SER A 133 -15.36 9.56 3.97
N SER A 134 -15.53 8.36 3.39
CA SER A 134 -14.87 7.96 2.14
C SER A 134 -15.22 8.84 0.93
N LYS A 135 -16.28 9.65 1.00
CA LYS A 135 -16.63 10.60 -0.07
C LYS A 135 -15.66 11.79 -0.15
N THR A 136 -14.95 12.07 0.93
CA THR A 136 -14.02 13.22 1.05
C THR A 136 -12.60 12.83 1.42
N THR A 137 -12.35 11.54 1.67
CA THR A 137 -10.99 11.03 1.88
C THR A 137 -10.24 10.92 0.57
N ASP A 138 -8.94 11.19 0.64
CA ASP A 138 -8.01 10.92 -0.44
C ASP A 138 -7.67 9.43 -0.51
N VAL A 139 -7.64 8.74 0.67
CA VAL A 139 -7.46 7.29 0.77
C VAL A 139 -8.29 6.71 1.92
N THR A 140 -9.09 5.70 1.63
CA THR A 140 -9.68 4.78 2.62
C THR A 140 -9.05 3.42 2.42
N MET A 141 -8.16 3.02 3.35
CA MET A 141 -7.38 1.79 3.24
C MET A 141 -7.77 0.77 4.31
N SER A 142 -7.77 -0.49 3.93
CA SER A 142 -7.91 -1.61 4.87
C SER A 142 -6.65 -2.46 4.90
N VAL A 143 -6.37 -3.07 6.04
CA VAL A 143 -5.27 -4.03 6.23
C VAL A 143 -5.84 -5.36 6.70
N CYS A 144 -5.28 -6.46 6.17
CA CYS A 144 -5.66 -7.81 6.59
C CYS A 144 -7.17 -8.07 6.41
N THR A 145 -7.85 -8.65 7.40
CA THR A 145 -9.30 -8.85 7.37
C THR A 145 -10.11 -7.56 7.60
N GLY A 146 -9.48 -6.41 7.78
CA GLY A 146 -10.15 -5.10 7.68
C GLY A 146 -10.85 -4.89 6.34
N ALA A 147 -10.45 -5.64 5.29
CA ALA A 147 -11.15 -5.66 4.01
C ALA A 147 -12.61 -6.11 4.13
N PHE A 148 -12.97 -6.96 5.10
CA PHE A 148 -14.37 -7.34 5.36
C PHE A 148 -15.17 -6.15 5.90
N VAL A 149 -14.58 -5.35 6.79
CA VAL A 149 -15.20 -4.13 7.30
C VAL A 149 -15.48 -3.16 6.15
N LEU A 150 -14.49 -2.96 5.27
CA LEU A 150 -14.64 -2.08 4.10
C LEU A 150 -15.64 -2.66 3.09
N ALA A 151 -15.64 -3.97 2.82
CA ALA A 151 -16.58 -4.61 1.90
C ALA A 151 -18.03 -4.53 2.41
N LYS A 152 -18.25 -4.60 3.74
CA LYS A 152 -19.59 -4.46 4.36
C LYS A 152 -20.25 -3.11 4.08
N THR A 153 -19.47 -2.08 3.74
CA THR A 153 -20.00 -0.77 3.30
C THR A 153 -20.59 -0.79 1.89
N GLY A 154 -20.33 -1.82 1.08
CA GLY A 154 -20.68 -1.86 -0.34
C GLY A 154 -19.73 -1.10 -1.25
N LEU A 155 -18.75 -0.37 -0.72
CA LEU A 155 -17.83 0.46 -1.53
C LEU A 155 -16.90 -0.37 -2.44
N LEU A 156 -16.68 -1.65 -2.11
CA LEU A 156 -15.84 -2.56 -2.92
C LEU A 156 -16.62 -3.30 -4.01
N THR A 157 -17.95 -3.18 -4.09
CA THR A 157 -18.77 -3.86 -5.11
C THR A 157 -18.29 -3.52 -6.53
N GLY A 158 -18.01 -4.54 -7.34
CA GLY A 158 -17.47 -4.42 -8.70
C GLY A 158 -16.00 -4.00 -8.80
N LYS A 159 -15.31 -3.84 -7.67
CA LYS A 159 -13.91 -3.43 -7.61
C LYS A 159 -12.98 -4.60 -7.30
N SER A 160 -11.69 -4.42 -7.59
CA SER A 160 -10.66 -5.36 -7.15
C SER A 160 -10.29 -5.11 -5.69
N ALA A 161 -9.97 -6.17 -4.93
CA ALA A 161 -9.50 -6.06 -3.57
C ALA A 161 -8.57 -7.24 -3.21
N THR A 162 -7.80 -7.09 -2.16
CA THR A 162 -7.10 -8.20 -1.49
C THR A 162 -7.40 -8.19 0.00
N THR A 163 -7.03 -9.26 0.69
CA THR A 163 -7.17 -9.43 2.14
C THR A 163 -6.08 -10.38 2.63
N PHE A 164 -6.09 -10.71 3.91
CA PHE A 164 -5.23 -11.75 4.47
C PHE A 164 -5.41 -13.09 3.73
N HIS A 165 -4.31 -13.74 3.34
CA HIS A 165 -4.36 -14.96 2.52
C HIS A 165 -5.18 -16.08 3.13
N GLY A 166 -5.11 -16.27 4.46
CA GLY A 166 -5.93 -17.26 5.17
C GLY A 166 -7.44 -16.97 5.18
N ALA A 167 -7.85 -15.79 4.71
CA ALA A 167 -9.26 -15.40 4.60
C ALA A 167 -9.78 -15.32 3.16
N PHE A 168 -8.98 -15.65 2.15
CA PHE A 168 -9.36 -15.54 0.73
C PHE A 168 -10.66 -16.29 0.41
N GLY A 169 -10.79 -17.55 0.85
CA GLY A 169 -11.99 -18.34 0.61
C GLY A 169 -13.25 -17.72 1.20
N ARG A 170 -13.16 -17.33 2.48
CA ARG A 170 -14.27 -16.66 3.18
C ARG A 170 -14.63 -15.30 2.56
N PHE A 171 -13.62 -14.52 2.16
CA PHE A 171 -13.86 -13.23 1.52
C PHE A 171 -14.60 -13.39 0.18
N ALA A 172 -14.12 -14.29 -0.69
CA ALA A 172 -14.75 -14.55 -1.99
C ALA A 172 -16.17 -15.09 -1.85
N MET A 173 -16.44 -15.90 -0.83
CA MET A 173 -17.78 -16.43 -0.56
C MET A 173 -18.75 -15.36 -0.07
N ASN A 174 -18.29 -14.46 0.81
CA ASN A 174 -19.14 -13.41 1.40
C ASN A 174 -19.35 -12.20 0.45
N TYR A 175 -18.41 -11.96 -0.45
CA TYR A 175 -18.40 -10.81 -1.35
C TYR A 175 -18.08 -11.24 -2.79
N PRO A 176 -18.96 -12.03 -3.44
CA PRO A 176 -18.73 -12.58 -4.79
C PRO A 176 -18.61 -11.49 -5.86
N ASP A 177 -19.18 -10.29 -5.62
CA ASP A 177 -19.10 -9.16 -6.54
C ASP A 177 -17.78 -8.38 -6.43
N VAL A 178 -16.87 -8.75 -5.53
CA VAL A 178 -15.54 -8.16 -5.39
C VAL A 178 -14.52 -9.04 -6.11
N GLN A 179 -13.73 -8.43 -6.99
CA GLN A 179 -12.66 -9.15 -7.71
C GLN A 179 -11.45 -9.40 -6.80
N LEU A 180 -11.43 -10.54 -6.12
CA LEU A 180 -10.34 -10.88 -5.20
C LEU A 180 -9.02 -11.10 -5.96
N LYS A 181 -8.01 -10.28 -5.66
CA LYS A 181 -6.65 -10.37 -6.18
C LYS A 181 -5.77 -11.16 -5.19
N ARG A 182 -5.69 -12.46 -5.39
CA ARG A 182 -4.78 -13.35 -4.64
C ARG A 182 -3.34 -13.03 -5.04
N GLY A 183 -2.43 -13.04 -4.09
CA GLY A 183 -1.01 -12.72 -4.35
C GLY A 183 -0.70 -11.23 -4.50
N ALA A 184 -1.69 -10.34 -4.45
CA ALA A 184 -1.43 -8.92 -4.36
C ALA A 184 -0.99 -8.55 -2.93
N ARG A 185 0.04 -7.72 -2.82
CA ARG A 185 0.48 -7.10 -1.56
C ARG A 185 -0.53 -6.05 -1.11
N PHE A 186 -0.99 -5.25 -2.08
CA PHE A 186 -2.11 -4.33 -1.94
C PHE A 186 -2.79 -4.10 -3.29
N VAL A 187 -4.00 -3.58 -3.25
CA VAL A 187 -4.81 -3.20 -4.44
C VAL A 187 -5.35 -1.80 -4.23
N GLU A 188 -5.20 -0.94 -5.23
CA GLU A 188 -5.72 0.43 -5.25
C GLU A 188 -6.88 0.57 -6.25
N ASN A 189 -7.94 1.29 -5.87
CA ASN A 189 -9.09 1.64 -6.72
C ASN A 189 -9.49 3.10 -6.44
N GLY A 190 -8.80 4.04 -7.06
CA GLY A 190 -9.03 5.47 -6.79
C GLY A 190 -8.68 5.84 -5.35
N ASN A 191 -9.68 6.22 -4.56
CA ASN A 191 -9.53 6.53 -3.14
C ASN A 191 -9.73 5.33 -2.20
N LEU A 192 -9.99 4.13 -2.74
CA LEU A 192 -10.09 2.91 -1.93
C LEU A 192 -8.84 2.06 -2.13
N ALA A 193 -8.30 1.51 -1.06
CA ALA A 193 -7.16 0.60 -1.11
C ALA A 193 -7.33 -0.55 -0.12
N THR A 194 -6.80 -1.72 -0.45
CA THR A 194 -6.81 -2.89 0.44
C THR A 194 -5.44 -3.53 0.45
N ALA A 195 -4.92 -3.86 1.62
CA ALA A 195 -3.66 -4.57 1.81
C ALA A 195 -3.90 -6.01 2.27
N GLY A 196 -2.96 -6.88 1.95
CA GLY A 196 -2.88 -8.23 2.49
C GLY A 196 -2.70 -8.25 4.01
N GLY A 197 -2.20 -9.35 4.57
CA GLY A 197 -2.06 -9.49 6.04
C GLY A 197 -0.92 -8.69 6.64
N LEU A 198 -1.12 -8.22 7.85
CA LEU A 198 -0.12 -7.69 8.78
C LEU A 198 0.84 -6.66 8.14
N SER A 199 2.08 -7.09 7.86
CA SER A 199 3.12 -6.20 7.32
C SER A 199 2.79 -5.56 5.97
N SER A 200 1.77 -6.07 5.23
CA SER A 200 1.28 -5.43 4.00
C SER A 200 0.70 -4.03 4.26
N GLY A 201 0.25 -3.75 5.49
CA GLY A 201 -0.22 -2.43 5.91
C GLY A 201 0.89 -1.38 5.89
N ILE A 202 2.13 -1.77 6.25
CA ILE A 202 3.31 -0.91 6.18
C ILE A 202 3.58 -0.52 4.71
N ASP A 203 3.57 -1.51 3.80
CA ASP A 203 3.80 -1.25 2.39
C ASP A 203 2.72 -0.34 1.78
N LEU A 204 1.45 -0.56 2.12
CA LEU A 204 0.38 0.31 1.63
C LEU A 204 0.48 1.73 2.21
N ALA A 205 0.89 1.89 3.47
CA ALA A 205 1.12 3.21 4.05
C ALA A 205 2.29 3.94 3.36
N LEU A 206 3.42 3.26 3.10
CA LEU A 206 4.53 3.81 2.31
C LEU A 206 4.08 4.19 0.89
N ARG A 207 3.20 3.41 0.27
CA ARG A 207 2.58 3.75 -1.03
C ARG A 207 1.73 5.02 -0.93
N VAL A 208 0.97 5.22 0.15
CA VAL A 208 0.21 6.45 0.40
C VAL A 208 1.14 7.65 0.57
N VAL A 209 2.24 7.48 1.31
CA VAL A 209 3.30 8.53 1.41
C VAL A 209 3.86 8.87 0.04
N GLU A 210 4.15 7.87 -0.79
CA GLU A 210 4.61 8.08 -2.16
C GLU A 210 3.60 8.89 -2.99
N ARG A 211 2.31 8.59 -2.86
CA ARG A 211 1.26 9.31 -3.58
C ARG A 211 1.17 10.79 -3.18
N TYR A 212 1.43 11.13 -1.92
CA TYR A 212 1.41 12.52 -1.44
C TYR A 212 2.72 13.27 -1.72
N TYR A 213 3.86 12.62 -1.49
CA TYR A 213 5.15 13.30 -1.42
C TYR A 213 6.21 12.76 -2.38
N GLY A 214 5.86 11.78 -3.20
CA GLY A 214 6.75 11.17 -4.17
C GLY A 214 7.63 10.05 -3.63
N ARG A 215 8.27 9.34 -4.56
CA ARG A 215 9.06 8.13 -4.33
C ARG A 215 10.21 8.35 -3.35
N ASP A 216 10.90 9.49 -3.45
CA ASP A 216 12.10 9.74 -2.64
C ASP A 216 11.76 9.96 -1.16
N VAL A 217 10.63 10.62 -0.87
CA VAL A 217 10.14 10.75 0.52
C VAL A 217 9.76 9.39 1.09
N ALA A 218 9.04 8.56 0.33
CA ALA A 218 8.68 7.21 0.78
C ALA A 218 9.92 6.32 1.02
N LYS A 219 10.94 6.38 0.15
CA LYS A 219 12.24 5.70 0.36
C LYS A 219 12.94 6.19 1.63
N LYS A 220 12.95 7.50 1.86
CA LYS A 220 13.56 8.09 3.06
C LYS A 220 12.83 7.65 4.32
N THR A 221 11.50 7.62 4.31
CA THR A 221 10.69 7.10 5.40
C THR A 221 11.01 5.63 5.68
N ALA A 222 10.99 4.76 4.67
CA ALA A 222 11.37 3.36 4.83
C ALA A 222 12.80 3.19 5.39
N TYR A 223 13.75 4.01 4.93
CA TYR A 223 15.13 4.00 5.42
C TYR A 223 15.22 4.41 6.89
N ASN A 224 14.51 5.47 7.30
CA ASN A 224 14.51 5.94 8.70
C ASN A 224 13.91 4.89 9.64
N MET A 225 12.89 4.15 9.18
CA MET A 225 12.28 3.04 9.91
C MET A 225 13.11 1.76 9.89
N GLU A 226 14.26 1.74 9.21
CA GLU A 226 15.04 0.50 8.93
C GLU A 226 14.18 -0.59 8.27
N TYR A 227 13.12 -0.20 7.55
CA TYR A 227 12.23 -1.12 6.86
C TYR A 227 12.81 -1.58 5.52
N GLN A 228 13.24 -2.84 5.46
CA GLN A 228 13.89 -3.43 4.28
C GLN A 228 12.91 -3.99 3.25
N GLY A 229 11.61 -4.04 3.58
CA GLY A 229 10.57 -4.51 2.67
C GLY A 229 10.45 -3.60 1.44
N GLN A 230 10.25 -4.22 0.28
CA GLN A 230 10.08 -3.52 -1.00
C GLN A 230 8.68 -3.70 -1.60
N GLY A 231 7.76 -4.29 -0.84
CA GLY A 231 6.40 -4.57 -1.27
C GLY A 231 5.62 -3.32 -1.67
N TRP A 232 5.92 -2.17 -1.08
CA TRP A 232 5.29 -0.89 -1.41
C TRP A 232 5.60 -0.39 -2.84
N MET A 233 6.71 -0.86 -3.42
CA MET A 233 7.09 -0.59 -4.82
C MET A 233 6.58 -1.66 -5.80
N ASN A 234 6.08 -2.80 -5.29
CA ASN A 234 5.58 -3.90 -6.08
C ASN A 234 4.25 -4.43 -5.49
N PRO A 235 3.10 -3.96 -6.00
CA PRO A 235 1.79 -4.36 -5.49
C PRO A 235 1.51 -5.86 -5.61
N ASP A 236 2.21 -6.59 -6.50
CA ASP A 236 2.01 -8.01 -6.72
C ASP A 236 3.04 -8.91 -6.01
N SER A 237 3.73 -8.40 -4.98
CA SER A 237 4.83 -9.12 -4.31
C SER A 237 4.41 -10.22 -3.34
N ASN A 238 3.11 -10.51 -3.18
CA ASN A 238 2.58 -11.57 -2.32
C ASN A 238 2.27 -12.88 -3.07
N GLN A 239 2.87 -13.13 -4.23
CA GLN A 239 2.59 -14.31 -5.06
C GLN A 239 2.78 -15.63 -4.33
N LEU A 240 3.68 -15.72 -3.36
CA LEU A 240 3.87 -16.89 -2.50
C LEU A 240 2.56 -17.33 -1.83
N TYR A 241 1.67 -16.38 -1.53
CA TYR A 241 0.40 -16.63 -0.83
C TYR A 241 -0.79 -16.78 -1.80
N ALA A 242 -0.59 -16.62 -3.11
CA ALA A 242 -1.68 -16.67 -4.09
C ALA A 242 -2.39 -18.04 -4.13
N THR A 243 -1.61 -19.12 -3.96
CA THR A 243 -2.05 -20.52 -3.98
C THR A 243 -2.18 -21.14 -2.59
N ALA A 244 -2.02 -20.36 -1.53
CA ALA A 244 -2.17 -20.86 -0.18
C ALA A 244 -3.56 -21.53 -0.04
N LEU A 245 -3.56 -22.86 -0.01
CA LEU A 245 -4.75 -23.64 0.32
C LEU A 245 -5.15 -23.26 1.74
N VAL A 246 -6.43 -22.99 1.93
CA VAL A 246 -7.03 -22.85 3.25
C VAL A 246 -6.68 -24.11 4.02
N SER A 247 -5.73 -24.03 4.95
CA SER A 247 -5.57 -25.09 5.95
C SER A 247 -6.87 -25.10 6.75
N THR A 248 -7.62 -26.13 6.55
CA THR A 248 -8.86 -26.47 7.29
C THR A 248 -8.65 -26.50 8.78
#